data_89a496718dd4740212832cd0f5971b97
#
_entry.id   89a496718dd4740212832cd0f5971b97
#
_cell.length_a   1.000
_cell.length_b   1.000
_cell.length_c   1.000
_cell.angle_alpha   90.00
_cell.angle_beta   90.00
_cell.angle_gamma   90.00
#
_symmetry.space_group_name_H-M   'P 1'
#
loop_
_entity.id
_entity.type
_entity.pdbx_description
1 polymer ?
#
loop_
_entity_poly.entity_id
_entity_poly.type
_entity_poly.pdbx_seq_one_letter_code
_entity_poly.pdbx_strand_id
1 'polypeptide(L)'
;MASGFFALLDDITALVKVSAAGLDDVPAQVAKTTGKVSGIVIDDTAVTPKYVVGLDPSRELSIIFQIAKKSLFNKILILSPAALLLGYFAPWAITPILMLGGAYLCFEGYEKVHSMLSKHPEVTAESEALETITPEELEKERVGGAVRTDIILSAEIMAIAYSQVTDQTVVNQIVVMLAVAVFITVAVYGFVGFIVKADDIGVHLAQDKYHPAAQKFGRGIVKFMPHFLHYLSYVGTAAMLWVGAEIIAHGIPFTTHLLHNLEVALAHIPTVAWFAKAVACAIGGLLVGFVVEKIVMLIKMAFRSKKSVG
;
A
#
# COMPACT_ATOMS: atom_id res chain seq x y z
N MET A 1 17.17 48.36 23.98
CA MET A 1 17.26 46.91 23.70
C MET A 1 15.95 46.15 23.94
N ALA A 2 15.03 46.63 24.76
CA ALA A 2 13.73 45.96 24.98
C ALA A 2 12.78 46.02 23.75
N SER A 3 12.85 47.09 22.93
CA SER A 3 11.94 47.30 21.79
C SER A 3 12.10 46.23 20.68
N GLY A 4 13.31 45.71 20.44
CA GLY A 4 13.52 44.68 19.43
C GLY A 4 12.96 43.31 19.82
N PHE A 5 12.96 42.99 21.10
CA PHE A 5 12.39 41.73 21.60
C PHE A 5 10.85 41.72 21.52
N PHE A 6 10.21 42.85 21.85
CA PHE A 6 8.77 42.99 21.73
C PHE A 6 8.31 43.02 20.28
N ALA A 7 9.08 43.63 19.37
CA ALA A 7 8.80 43.57 17.92
C ALA A 7 8.90 42.14 17.40
N LEU A 8 9.92 41.34 17.80
CA LEU A 8 10.06 39.95 17.46
C LEU A 8 8.88 39.08 17.96
N LEU A 9 8.42 39.31 19.19
CA LEU A 9 7.25 38.63 19.76
C LEU A 9 5.97 38.96 19.00
N ASP A 10 5.82 40.20 18.55
CA ASP A 10 4.66 40.64 17.75
C ASP A 10 4.67 40.00 16.36
N ASP A 11 5.84 39.93 15.71
CA ASP A 11 6.02 39.23 14.43
C ASP A 11 5.74 37.75 14.57
N ILE A 12 6.24 37.09 15.63
CA ILE A 12 5.95 35.66 15.89
C ILE A 12 4.45 35.49 16.17
N THR A 13 3.82 36.35 16.93
CA THR A 13 2.37 36.27 17.21
C THR A 13 1.53 36.48 15.96
N ALA A 14 1.93 37.38 15.06
CA ALA A 14 1.29 37.57 13.76
C ALA A 14 1.44 36.33 12.88
N LEU A 15 2.65 35.75 12.83
CA LEU A 15 2.94 34.51 12.08
C LEU A 15 2.12 33.33 12.60
N VAL A 16 2.00 33.19 13.94
CA VAL A 16 1.19 32.13 14.56
C VAL A 16 -0.31 32.34 14.26
N LYS A 17 -0.81 33.57 14.31
CA LYS A 17 -2.22 33.87 13.95
C LYS A 17 -2.53 33.57 12.50
N VAL A 18 -1.65 33.96 11.57
CA VAL A 18 -1.81 33.66 10.13
C VAL A 18 -1.74 32.16 9.89
N SER A 19 -0.83 31.45 10.54
CA SER A 19 -0.71 30.00 10.46
C SER A 19 -1.93 29.30 11.06
N ALA A 20 -2.44 29.77 12.21
CA ALA A 20 -3.64 29.21 12.83
C ALA A 20 -4.90 29.41 11.98
N ALA A 21 -5.08 30.60 11.38
CA ALA A 21 -6.19 30.86 10.47
C ALA A 21 -6.15 29.98 9.22
N GLY A 22 -4.96 29.62 8.74
CA GLY A 22 -4.80 28.67 7.64
C GLY A 22 -5.09 27.21 8.01
N LEU A 23 -5.05 26.85 9.31
CA LEU A 23 -5.30 25.49 9.78
C LEU A 23 -6.79 25.16 9.93
N ASP A 24 -7.69 26.15 9.91
CA ASP A 24 -9.14 25.94 10.03
C ASP A 24 -9.68 25.06 8.88
N ASP A 25 -9.07 25.11 7.72
CA ASP A 25 -9.45 24.31 6.54
C ASP A 25 -8.81 22.91 6.50
N VAL A 26 -7.84 22.63 7.37
CA VAL A 26 -7.10 21.35 7.36
C VAL A 26 -8.01 20.13 7.51
N PRO A 27 -8.99 20.08 8.45
CA PRO A 27 -9.89 18.94 8.56
C PRO A 27 -10.68 18.65 7.28
N ALA A 28 -11.16 19.70 6.61
CA ALA A 28 -11.89 19.57 5.34
C ALA A 28 -10.97 19.10 4.22
N GLN A 29 -9.73 19.59 4.17
CA GLN A 29 -8.71 19.17 3.22
C GLN A 29 -8.31 17.71 3.44
N VAL A 30 -8.10 17.28 4.69
CA VAL A 30 -7.80 15.87 5.04
C VAL A 30 -8.95 14.97 4.62
N ALA A 31 -10.20 15.33 4.93
CA ALA A 31 -11.37 14.56 4.55
C ALA A 31 -11.52 14.45 3.02
N LYS A 32 -11.32 15.54 2.29
CA LYS A 32 -11.35 15.55 0.81
C LYS A 32 -10.25 14.69 0.22
N THR A 33 -9.03 14.83 0.72
CA THR A 33 -7.87 14.06 0.25
C THR A 33 -8.04 12.58 0.54
N THR A 34 -8.45 12.23 1.78
CA THR A 34 -8.72 10.84 2.17
C THR A 34 -9.84 10.23 1.32
N GLY A 35 -10.89 10.99 1.01
CA GLY A 35 -11.95 10.53 0.11
C GLY A 35 -11.42 10.19 -1.29
N LYS A 36 -10.46 10.95 -1.82
CA LYS A 36 -9.86 10.67 -3.14
C LYS A 36 -8.93 9.46 -3.14
N VAL A 37 -8.21 9.21 -2.07
CA VAL A 37 -7.31 8.05 -1.96
C VAL A 37 -8.00 6.80 -1.41
N SER A 38 -9.30 6.86 -1.09
CA SER A 38 -10.03 5.75 -0.46
C SER A 38 -10.00 4.45 -1.28
N GLY A 39 -10.04 4.54 -2.62
CA GLY A 39 -9.88 3.39 -3.50
C GLY A 39 -8.56 2.67 -3.27
N ILE A 40 -7.46 3.42 -3.27
CA ILE A 40 -6.10 2.90 -3.08
C ILE A 40 -5.92 2.34 -1.66
N VAL A 41 -6.58 2.94 -0.66
CA VAL A 41 -6.59 2.41 0.72
C VAL A 41 -7.23 1.03 0.81
N ILE A 42 -8.27 0.77 0.02
CA ILE A 42 -8.90 -0.55 -0.07
C ILE A 42 -7.91 -1.56 -0.65
N ASP A 43 -7.18 -1.18 -1.71
CA ASP A 43 -6.19 -2.03 -2.36
C ASP A 43 -5.02 -2.34 -1.42
N ASP A 44 -4.49 -1.33 -0.72
CA ASP A 44 -3.43 -1.48 0.30
C ASP A 44 -3.89 -2.43 1.44
N THR A 45 -5.14 -2.26 1.89
CA THR A 45 -5.75 -3.15 2.89
C THR A 45 -5.91 -4.59 2.41
N ALA A 46 -6.18 -4.80 1.13
CA ALA A 46 -6.29 -6.15 0.55
C ALA A 46 -4.93 -6.84 0.39
N VAL A 47 -3.88 -6.09 0.13
CA VAL A 47 -2.51 -6.61 -0.07
C VAL A 47 -1.84 -6.99 1.25
N THR A 48 -1.99 -6.18 2.30
CA THR A 48 -1.23 -6.31 3.56
C THR A 48 -1.43 -7.64 4.29
N PRO A 49 -2.64 -8.22 4.43
CA PRO A 49 -2.85 -9.47 5.19
C PRO A 49 -2.05 -10.66 4.68
N LYS A 50 -1.73 -10.71 3.38
CA LYS A 50 -0.94 -11.81 2.79
C LYS A 50 0.43 -12.03 3.45
N TYR A 51 1.00 -10.97 4.06
CA TYR A 51 2.30 -11.04 4.73
C TYR A 51 2.22 -11.57 6.16
N VAL A 52 1.02 -11.62 6.73
CA VAL A 52 0.79 -12.07 8.12
C VAL A 52 0.21 -13.47 8.17
N VAL A 53 -0.55 -13.88 7.15
CA VAL A 53 -1.19 -15.20 7.06
C VAL A 53 -0.15 -16.32 7.12
N GLY A 54 -0.42 -17.32 7.99
CA GLY A 54 0.42 -18.52 8.17
C GLY A 54 1.58 -18.34 9.14
N LEU A 55 1.64 -17.23 9.88
CA LEU A 55 2.55 -17.02 11.00
C LEU A 55 1.89 -17.49 12.32
N ASP A 56 2.70 -17.52 13.39
CA ASP A 56 2.19 -17.84 14.73
C ASP A 56 1.16 -16.78 15.19
N PRO A 57 -0.08 -17.17 15.56
CA PRO A 57 -1.13 -16.24 15.99
C PRO A 57 -0.72 -15.29 17.12
N SER A 58 0.19 -15.71 17.99
CA SER A 58 0.70 -14.88 19.09
C SER A 58 1.58 -13.71 18.60
N ARG A 59 2.15 -13.80 17.39
CA ARG A 59 3.09 -12.84 16.81
C ARG A 59 2.43 -11.92 15.77
N GLU A 60 1.26 -12.27 15.24
CA GLU A 60 0.58 -11.54 14.15
C GLU A 60 0.40 -10.05 14.43
N LEU A 61 -0.13 -9.67 15.59
CA LEU A 61 -0.31 -8.26 15.97
C LEU A 61 1.01 -7.52 16.12
N SER A 62 2.04 -8.19 16.66
CA SER A 62 3.39 -7.61 16.76
C SER A 62 3.95 -7.27 15.38
N ILE A 63 3.76 -8.17 14.42
CA ILE A 63 4.20 -8.00 13.02
C ILE A 63 3.44 -6.86 12.36
N ILE A 64 2.11 -6.83 12.48
CA ILE A 64 1.28 -5.74 11.96
C ILE A 64 1.74 -4.39 12.54
N PHE A 65 1.98 -4.33 13.85
CA PHE A 65 2.46 -3.12 14.50
C PHE A 65 3.85 -2.69 14.01
N GLN A 66 4.76 -3.64 13.79
CA GLN A 66 6.09 -3.35 13.22
C GLN A 66 5.98 -2.80 11.79
N ILE A 67 5.10 -3.39 10.97
CA ILE A 67 4.85 -2.90 9.59
C ILE A 67 4.23 -1.50 9.66
N ALA A 68 3.19 -1.29 10.47
CA ALA A 68 2.54 0.00 10.65
C ALA A 68 3.51 1.10 11.10
N LYS A 69 4.38 0.80 12.07
CA LYS A 69 5.41 1.73 12.55
C LYS A 69 6.40 2.11 11.45
N LYS A 70 6.87 1.13 10.66
CA LYS A 70 7.79 1.38 9.54
C LYS A 70 7.09 2.12 8.41
N SER A 71 5.83 1.77 8.10
CA SER A 71 5.00 2.45 7.13
C SER A 71 4.81 3.93 7.50
N LEU A 72 4.41 4.21 8.74
CA LEU A 72 4.26 5.58 9.23
C LEU A 72 5.56 6.37 9.15
N PHE A 73 6.67 5.75 9.58
CA PHE A 73 8.00 6.36 9.48
C PHE A 73 8.34 6.71 8.02
N ASN A 74 8.12 5.79 7.10
CA ASN A 74 8.37 6.00 5.67
C ASN A 74 7.49 7.12 5.10
N LYS A 75 6.19 7.14 5.43
CA LYS A 75 5.25 8.18 4.98
C LYS A 75 5.65 9.57 5.50
N ILE A 76 6.01 9.67 6.78
CA ILE A 76 6.34 10.96 7.42
C ILE A 76 7.72 11.47 7.04
N LEU A 77 8.76 10.61 7.15
CA LEU A 77 10.15 11.05 7.04
C LEU A 77 10.76 10.88 5.65
N ILE A 78 10.17 10.05 4.80
CA ILE A 78 10.69 9.80 3.45
C ILE A 78 9.71 10.34 2.40
N LEU A 79 8.48 9.83 2.37
CA LEU A 79 7.56 10.08 1.28
C LEU A 79 6.97 11.49 1.32
N SER A 80 6.60 12.03 2.50
CA SER A 80 6.09 13.40 2.59
C SER A 80 7.14 14.44 2.19
N PRO A 81 8.38 14.43 2.74
CA PRO A 81 9.40 15.34 2.27
C PRO A 81 9.77 15.13 0.80
N ALA A 82 9.84 13.88 0.34
CA ALA A 82 10.14 13.59 -1.06
C ALA A 82 9.06 14.13 -2.00
N ALA A 83 7.78 13.95 -1.68
CA ALA A 83 6.68 14.47 -2.48
C ALA A 83 6.66 16.00 -2.51
N LEU A 84 6.93 16.67 -1.38
CA LEU A 84 7.05 18.13 -1.31
C LEU A 84 8.25 18.64 -2.13
N LEU A 85 9.43 18.03 -1.97
CA LEU A 85 10.63 18.43 -2.70
C LEU A 85 10.49 18.17 -4.20
N LEU A 86 10.06 16.96 -4.60
CA LEU A 86 9.84 16.62 -6.00
C LEU A 86 8.77 17.48 -6.62
N GLY A 87 7.65 17.71 -5.91
CA GLY A 87 6.57 18.54 -6.41
C GLY A 87 6.95 19.98 -6.60
N TYR A 88 7.88 20.50 -5.81
CA TYR A 88 8.40 21.86 -5.95
C TYR A 88 9.52 21.98 -7.01
N PHE A 89 10.52 21.09 -7.00
CA PHE A 89 11.72 21.21 -7.83
C PHE A 89 11.64 20.40 -9.15
N ALA A 90 10.95 19.26 -9.13
CA ALA A 90 10.93 18.32 -10.27
C ALA A 90 9.61 17.57 -10.39
N PRO A 91 8.45 18.25 -10.58
CA PRO A 91 7.14 17.57 -10.63
C PRO A 91 7.07 16.51 -11.73
N TRP A 92 7.82 16.68 -12.81
CA TRP A 92 7.92 15.69 -13.89
C TRP A 92 8.53 14.35 -13.47
N ALA A 93 9.33 14.32 -12.39
CA ALA A 93 10.00 13.10 -11.92
C ALA A 93 9.07 12.17 -11.11
N ILE A 94 7.95 12.68 -10.58
CA ILE A 94 7.02 11.90 -9.77
C ILE A 94 6.47 10.72 -10.57
N THR A 95 5.94 10.97 -11.76
CA THR A 95 5.33 9.94 -12.62
C THR A 95 6.30 8.81 -12.99
N PRO A 96 7.52 9.05 -13.52
CA PRO A 96 8.47 7.98 -13.78
C PRO A 96 8.86 7.16 -12.54
N ILE A 97 9.00 7.80 -11.37
CA ILE A 97 9.32 7.09 -10.12
C ILE A 97 8.17 6.17 -9.72
N LEU A 98 6.93 6.65 -9.78
CA LEU A 98 5.76 5.82 -9.52
C LEU A 98 5.64 4.67 -10.52
N MET A 99 5.91 4.89 -11.81
CA MET A 99 5.90 3.83 -12.83
C MET A 99 6.92 2.71 -12.54
N LEU A 100 8.11 3.03 -12.04
CA LEU A 100 9.08 2.03 -11.61
C LEU A 100 8.54 1.21 -10.42
N GLY A 101 7.86 1.87 -9.48
CA GLY A 101 7.15 1.19 -8.39
C GLY A 101 6.05 0.27 -8.92
N GLY A 102 5.22 0.75 -9.82
CA GLY A 102 4.17 -0.04 -10.48
C GLY A 102 4.72 -1.28 -11.20
N ALA A 103 5.85 -1.13 -11.90
CA ALA A 103 6.54 -2.25 -12.56
C ALA A 103 7.02 -3.31 -11.55
N TYR A 104 7.51 -2.89 -10.38
CA TYR A 104 7.86 -3.78 -9.29
C TYR A 104 6.65 -4.54 -8.74
N LEU A 105 5.51 -3.85 -8.53
CA LEU A 105 4.27 -4.51 -8.10
C LEU A 105 3.77 -5.54 -9.11
N CYS A 106 3.83 -5.22 -10.40
CA CYS A 106 3.48 -6.16 -11.47
C CYS A 106 4.41 -7.38 -11.46
N PHE A 107 5.70 -7.18 -11.25
CA PHE A 107 6.69 -8.26 -11.14
C PHE A 107 6.39 -9.19 -9.96
N GLU A 108 6.22 -8.64 -8.74
CA GLU A 108 5.90 -9.42 -7.54
C GLU A 108 4.57 -10.16 -7.68
N GLY A 109 3.53 -9.48 -8.24
CA GLY A 109 2.23 -10.09 -8.52
C GLY A 109 2.32 -11.23 -9.53
N TYR A 110 3.12 -11.07 -10.59
CA TYR A 110 3.34 -12.10 -11.60
C TYR A 110 4.08 -13.32 -11.03
N GLU A 111 5.18 -13.14 -10.29
CA GLU A 111 5.89 -14.24 -9.63
C GLU A 111 4.93 -15.08 -8.78
N LYS A 112 4.02 -14.41 -8.05
CA LYS A 112 3.05 -15.09 -7.20
C LYS A 112 2.00 -15.86 -8.00
N VAL A 113 1.47 -15.30 -9.09
CA VAL A 113 0.55 -16.00 -9.99
C VAL A 113 1.25 -17.19 -10.65
N HIS A 114 2.49 -17.01 -11.11
CA HIS A 114 3.30 -18.07 -11.72
C HIS A 114 3.54 -19.23 -10.74
N SER A 115 3.88 -18.93 -9.48
CA SER A 115 4.05 -19.95 -8.43
C SER A 115 2.77 -20.70 -8.10
N MET A 116 1.59 -20.03 -8.13
CA MET A 116 0.29 -20.66 -7.90
C MET A 116 -0.13 -21.59 -9.05
N LEU A 117 0.26 -21.27 -10.29
CA LEU A 117 -0.09 -22.03 -11.50
C LEU A 117 0.90 -23.17 -11.79
N SER A 118 2.14 -23.05 -11.34
CA SER A 118 3.16 -24.09 -11.50
C SER A 118 2.81 -25.28 -10.61
N LYS A 119 2.43 -26.41 -11.22
CA LYS A 119 2.10 -27.69 -10.56
C LYS A 119 3.32 -28.37 -9.89
N HIS A 120 4.50 -27.92 -10.20
CA HIS A 120 5.67 -28.17 -9.39
C HIS A 120 5.73 -26.95 -8.45
N PRO A 121 5.69 -27.15 -7.12
CA PRO A 121 6.43 -26.23 -6.31
C PRO A 121 7.85 -26.34 -6.90
N GLU A 122 8.27 -25.38 -7.73
CA GLU A 122 9.67 -25.09 -7.73
C GLU A 122 9.96 -24.97 -6.25
N VAL A 123 10.70 -25.95 -5.75
CA VAL A 123 11.49 -25.82 -4.57
C VAL A 123 12.40 -24.65 -4.97
N THR A 124 11.79 -23.47 -4.97
CA THR A 124 12.54 -22.24 -5.18
C THR A 124 13.56 -22.30 -4.06
N ALA A 125 14.76 -21.84 -4.34
CA ALA A 125 15.81 -21.70 -3.31
C ALA A 125 15.24 -21.01 -2.04
N GLU A 126 14.13 -20.34 -2.17
CA GLU A 126 13.25 -19.76 -1.14
C GLU A 126 12.52 -20.84 -0.31
N SER A 127 12.00 -21.92 -0.89
CA SER A 127 11.35 -23.01 -0.13
C SER A 127 12.36 -23.92 0.58
N GLU A 128 13.52 -24.19 -0.02
CA GLU A 128 14.63 -24.88 0.68
C GLU A 128 15.25 -23.99 1.75
N ALA A 129 15.32 -22.66 1.53
CA ALA A 129 15.70 -21.72 2.54
C ALA A 129 14.70 -21.66 3.70
N LEU A 130 13.39 -21.73 3.43
CA LEU A 130 12.33 -21.72 4.44
C LEU A 130 12.38 -22.91 5.42
N GLU A 131 12.88 -24.08 5.00
CA GLU A 131 13.09 -25.23 5.90
C GLU A 131 14.27 -25.04 6.87
N THR A 132 15.16 -24.07 6.61
CA THR A 132 16.35 -23.78 7.41
C THR A 132 16.30 -22.42 8.15
N ILE A 133 15.27 -21.60 7.86
CA ILE A 133 15.13 -20.25 8.42
C ILE A 133 14.48 -20.31 9.81
N THR A 134 15.04 -19.56 10.75
CA THR A 134 14.43 -19.40 12.08
C THR A 134 13.12 -18.59 12.01
N PRO A 135 12.16 -18.79 12.96
CA PRO A 135 10.93 -17.99 13.00
C PRO A 135 11.18 -16.48 13.01
N GLU A 136 12.28 -16.03 13.61
CA GLU A 136 12.68 -14.61 13.62
C GLU A 136 13.12 -14.11 12.25
N GLU A 137 13.84 -14.92 11.50
CA GLU A 137 14.27 -14.57 10.13
C GLU A 137 13.10 -14.53 9.18
N LEU A 138 12.17 -15.48 9.28
CA LEU A 138 10.92 -15.49 8.52
C LEU A 138 10.08 -14.24 8.81
N GLU A 139 9.94 -13.85 10.08
CA GLU A 139 9.25 -12.62 10.46
C GLU A 139 9.90 -11.38 9.82
N LYS A 140 11.25 -11.28 9.91
CA LYS A 140 11.99 -10.16 9.33
C LYS A 140 11.82 -10.07 7.81
N GLU A 141 11.82 -11.19 7.13
CA GLU A 141 11.61 -11.27 5.69
C GLU A 141 10.18 -10.83 5.31
N ARG A 142 9.17 -11.35 6.00
CA ARG A 142 7.75 -10.97 5.81
C ARG A 142 7.52 -9.49 6.06
N VAL A 143 8.04 -8.96 7.17
CA VAL A 143 7.98 -7.52 7.47
C VAL A 143 8.72 -6.71 6.38
N GLY A 144 9.87 -7.17 5.93
CA GLY A 144 10.63 -6.51 4.86
C GLY A 144 9.88 -6.47 3.54
N GLY A 145 9.23 -7.57 3.15
CA GLY A 145 8.39 -7.65 1.95
C GLY A 145 7.17 -6.71 2.04
N ALA A 146 6.45 -6.76 3.17
CA ALA A 146 5.32 -5.88 3.42
C ALA A 146 5.69 -4.40 3.32
N VAL A 147 6.80 -4.00 3.95
CA VAL A 147 7.27 -2.60 3.94
C VAL A 147 7.69 -2.16 2.54
N ARG A 148 8.31 -3.03 1.73
CA ARG A 148 8.66 -2.70 0.34
C ARG A 148 7.44 -2.41 -0.52
N THR A 149 6.41 -3.26 -0.41
CA THR A 149 5.15 -3.06 -1.13
C THR A 149 4.43 -1.80 -0.63
N ASP A 150 4.36 -1.61 0.71
CA ASP A 150 3.75 -0.43 1.33
C ASP A 150 4.40 0.89 0.86
N ILE A 151 5.73 0.95 0.73
CA ILE A 151 6.40 2.17 0.25
C ILE A 151 5.87 2.59 -1.12
N ILE A 152 5.62 1.65 -2.05
CA ILE A 152 5.17 1.96 -3.40
C ILE A 152 3.72 2.45 -3.38
N LEU A 153 2.83 1.71 -2.72
CA LEU A 153 1.42 2.11 -2.58
C LEU A 153 1.29 3.44 -1.82
N SER A 154 2.09 3.60 -0.77
CA SER A 154 2.14 4.83 0.00
C SER A 154 2.71 6.01 -0.78
N ALA A 155 3.68 5.80 -1.69
CA ALA A 155 4.21 6.86 -2.55
C ALA A 155 3.11 7.40 -3.48
N GLU A 156 2.27 6.53 -4.02
CA GLU A 156 1.12 6.93 -4.83
C GLU A 156 0.11 7.73 -4.00
N ILE A 157 -0.26 7.23 -2.81
CA ILE A 157 -1.16 7.94 -1.89
C ILE A 157 -0.61 9.34 -1.56
N MET A 158 0.68 9.43 -1.22
CA MET A 158 1.31 10.70 -0.86
C MET A 158 1.44 11.65 -2.05
N ALA A 159 1.67 11.15 -3.27
CA ALA A 159 1.68 11.96 -4.49
C ALA A 159 0.29 12.53 -4.80
N ILE A 160 -0.76 11.73 -4.68
CA ILE A 160 -2.14 12.18 -4.83
C ILE A 160 -2.51 13.16 -3.71
N ALA A 161 -2.13 12.89 -2.46
CA ALA A 161 -2.36 13.80 -1.35
C ALA A 161 -1.71 15.17 -1.61
N TYR A 162 -0.45 15.17 -2.05
CA TYR A 162 0.25 16.39 -2.42
C TYR A 162 -0.48 17.15 -3.54
N SER A 163 -0.94 16.47 -4.60
CA SER A 163 -1.65 17.10 -5.71
C SER A 163 -2.94 17.83 -5.32
N GLN A 164 -3.53 17.49 -4.16
CA GLN A 164 -4.74 18.15 -3.66
C GLN A 164 -4.45 19.45 -2.87
N VAL A 165 -3.21 19.69 -2.53
CA VAL A 165 -2.79 20.81 -1.66
C VAL A 165 -1.72 21.70 -2.30
N THR A 166 -1.45 21.54 -3.60
CA THR A 166 -0.44 22.33 -4.34
C THR A 166 -0.68 23.84 -4.26
N ASP A 167 -1.95 24.27 -4.22
CA ASP A 167 -2.35 25.67 -4.14
C ASP A 167 -2.35 26.25 -2.72
N GLN A 168 -2.02 25.43 -1.71
CA GLN A 168 -1.99 25.81 -0.32
C GLN A 168 -0.61 26.32 0.10
N THR A 169 -0.57 26.99 1.27
CA THR A 169 0.72 27.37 1.87
C THR A 169 1.55 26.11 2.21
N VAL A 170 2.86 26.23 2.20
CA VAL A 170 3.78 25.11 2.52
C VAL A 170 3.46 24.51 3.89
N VAL A 171 3.08 25.34 4.87
CA VAL A 171 2.70 24.85 6.21
C VAL A 171 1.45 23.97 6.12
N ASN A 172 0.41 24.40 5.39
CA ASN A 172 -0.80 23.62 5.21
C ASN A 172 -0.52 22.32 4.44
N GLN A 173 0.31 22.38 3.39
CA GLN A 173 0.74 21.17 2.66
C GLN A 173 1.36 20.14 3.61
N ILE A 174 2.32 20.55 4.45
CA ILE A 174 2.97 19.69 5.44
C ILE A 174 1.94 19.11 6.40
N VAL A 175 1.11 19.94 7.01
CA VAL A 175 0.14 19.50 8.04
C VAL A 175 -0.88 18.53 7.45
N VAL A 176 -1.44 18.82 6.27
CA VAL A 176 -2.39 17.92 5.59
C VAL A 176 -1.73 16.59 5.24
N MET A 177 -0.51 16.60 4.67
CA MET A 177 0.20 15.38 4.31
C MET A 177 0.51 14.51 5.53
N LEU A 178 0.95 15.12 6.64
CA LEU A 178 1.20 14.40 7.89
C LEU A 178 -0.09 13.81 8.47
N ALA A 179 -1.19 14.57 8.47
CA ALA A 179 -2.48 14.10 8.95
C ALA A 179 -3.01 12.94 8.09
N VAL A 180 -2.89 13.02 6.77
CA VAL A 180 -3.25 11.94 5.83
C VAL A 180 -2.38 10.71 6.08
N ALA A 181 -1.06 10.87 6.24
CA ALA A 181 -0.14 9.77 6.53
C ALA A 181 -0.53 9.00 7.79
N VAL A 182 -0.83 9.71 8.89
CA VAL A 182 -1.28 9.10 10.14
C VAL A 182 -2.63 8.43 9.97
N PHE A 183 -3.62 9.13 9.40
CA PHE A 183 -4.97 8.62 9.22
C PHE A 183 -4.99 7.33 8.40
N ILE A 184 -4.33 7.32 7.22
CA ILE A 184 -4.27 6.16 6.34
C ILE A 184 -3.56 4.98 7.02
N THR A 185 -2.45 5.24 7.71
CA THR A 185 -1.72 4.18 8.42
C THR A 185 -2.60 3.54 9.50
N VAL A 186 -3.30 4.34 10.30
CA VAL A 186 -4.21 3.83 11.34
C VAL A 186 -5.40 3.09 10.72
N ALA A 187 -5.97 3.61 9.63
CA ALA A 187 -7.11 2.98 8.96
C ALA A 187 -6.72 1.62 8.37
N VAL A 188 -5.65 1.55 7.58
CA VAL A 188 -5.19 0.31 6.92
C VAL A 188 -4.78 -0.73 7.95
N TYR A 189 -3.82 -0.40 8.81
CA TYR A 189 -3.25 -1.38 9.74
C TYR A 189 -4.17 -1.69 10.90
N GLY A 190 -5.04 -0.77 11.31
CA GLY A 190 -6.10 -1.02 12.27
C GLY A 190 -7.12 -2.02 11.74
N PHE A 191 -7.54 -1.85 10.48
CA PHE A 191 -8.47 -2.78 9.82
C PHE A 191 -7.84 -4.15 9.58
N VAL A 192 -6.58 -4.20 9.13
CA VAL A 192 -5.81 -5.46 8.99
C VAL A 192 -5.68 -6.17 10.33
N GLY A 193 -5.33 -5.45 11.39
CA GLY A 193 -5.25 -6.01 12.73
C GLY A 193 -6.59 -6.57 13.23
N PHE A 194 -7.70 -5.90 12.91
CA PHE A 194 -9.04 -6.38 13.20
C PHE A 194 -9.37 -7.67 12.44
N ILE A 195 -9.07 -7.73 11.13
CA ILE A 195 -9.30 -8.94 10.32
C ILE A 195 -8.51 -10.12 10.88
N VAL A 196 -7.21 -9.91 11.12
CA VAL A 196 -6.30 -10.98 11.58
C VAL A 196 -6.68 -11.49 12.96
N LYS A 197 -7.26 -10.64 13.82
CA LYS A 197 -7.73 -11.05 15.17
C LYS A 197 -9.19 -11.46 15.24
N ALA A 198 -9.90 -11.48 14.13
CA ALA A 198 -11.31 -11.89 14.14
C ALA A 198 -11.52 -13.36 14.53
N ASP A 199 -10.56 -14.25 14.23
CA ASP A 199 -10.60 -15.65 14.66
C ASP A 199 -10.45 -15.80 16.20
N ASP A 200 -9.56 -15.06 16.84
CA ASP A 200 -9.40 -15.02 18.29
C ASP A 200 -10.72 -14.55 18.97
N ILE A 201 -11.38 -13.55 18.39
CA ILE A 201 -12.70 -13.09 18.83
C ILE A 201 -13.72 -14.22 18.66
N GLY A 202 -13.67 -14.94 17.55
CA GLY A 202 -14.52 -16.09 17.27
C GLY A 202 -14.34 -17.20 18.30
N VAL A 203 -13.10 -17.56 18.61
CA VAL A 203 -12.75 -18.55 19.66
C VAL A 203 -13.28 -18.11 21.01
N HIS A 204 -13.12 -16.83 21.37
CA HIS A 204 -13.62 -16.30 22.63
C HIS A 204 -15.15 -16.39 22.73
N LEU A 205 -15.88 -16.02 21.69
CA LEU A 205 -17.35 -16.11 21.64
C LEU A 205 -17.86 -17.54 21.60
N ALA A 206 -17.06 -18.50 21.13
CA ALA A 206 -17.44 -19.93 21.08
C ALA A 206 -17.40 -20.65 22.44
N GLN A 207 -16.88 -19.99 23.48
CA GLN A 207 -16.81 -20.60 24.84
C GLN A 207 -18.18 -20.81 25.45
N ASP A 208 -18.31 -21.88 26.26
CA ASP A 208 -19.58 -22.30 26.86
C ASP A 208 -20.21 -21.29 27.85
N LYS A 209 -19.45 -20.29 28.28
CA LYS A 209 -19.94 -19.20 29.14
C LYS A 209 -20.89 -18.23 28.47
N TYR A 210 -20.94 -18.22 27.12
CA TYR A 210 -21.76 -17.29 26.34
C TYR A 210 -23.10 -17.94 25.92
N HIS A 211 -24.06 -17.09 25.55
CA HIS A 211 -25.36 -17.54 25.05
C HIS A 211 -25.19 -18.42 23.79
N PRO A 212 -26.03 -19.45 23.56
CA PRO A 212 -25.90 -20.37 22.42
C PRO A 212 -25.82 -19.70 21.04
N ALA A 213 -26.49 -18.56 20.86
CA ALA A 213 -26.40 -17.80 19.63
C ALA A 213 -25.00 -17.19 19.43
N ALA A 214 -24.36 -16.65 20.48
CA ALA A 214 -23.00 -16.11 20.43
C ALA A 214 -21.97 -17.23 20.16
N GLN A 215 -22.15 -18.41 20.79
CA GLN A 215 -21.30 -19.58 20.52
C GLN A 215 -21.39 -20.03 19.06
N LYS A 216 -22.60 -20.07 18.48
CA LYS A 216 -22.82 -20.45 17.08
C LYS A 216 -22.16 -19.44 16.13
N PHE A 217 -22.28 -18.15 16.43
CA PHE A 217 -21.64 -17.09 15.67
C PHE A 217 -20.11 -17.17 15.77
N GLY A 218 -19.55 -17.34 16.98
CA GLY A 218 -18.12 -17.51 17.22
C GLY A 218 -17.54 -18.71 16.46
N ARG A 219 -18.19 -19.86 16.51
CA ARG A 219 -17.82 -21.05 15.72
C ARG A 219 -17.89 -20.80 14.21
N GLY A 220 -18.86 -19.99 13.77
CA GLY A 220 -18.97 -19.55 12.37
C GLY A 220 -17.76 -18.73 11.93
N ILE A 221 -17.33 -17.77 12.73
CA ILE A 221 -16.13 -16.94 12.48
C ILE A 221 -14.89 -17.83 12.36
N VAL A 222 -14.60 -18.67 13.35
CA VAL A 222 -13.43 -19.57 13.39
C VAL A 222 -13.39 -20.48 12.16
N LYS A 223 -14.53 -21.01 11.72
CA LYS A 223 -14.60 -21.85 10.52
C LYS A 223 -14.42 -21.06 9.22
N PHE A 224 -14.91 -19.83 9.16
CA PHE A 224 -14.87 -18.98 7.98
C PHE A 224 -13.49 -18.31 7.77
N MET A 225 -12.82 -17.91 8.86
CA MET A 225 -11.63 -17.05 8.81
C MET A 225 -10.47 -17.65 7.98
N PRO A 226 -10.08 -18.93 8.09
CA PRO A 226 -9.00 -19.48 7.26
C PRO A 226 -9.31 -19.42 5.76
N HIS A 227 -10.56 -19.68 5.38
CA HIS A 227 -10.98 -19.57 3.99
C HIS A 227 -10.97 -18.11 3.52
N PHE A 228 -11.45 -17.20 4.35
CA PHE A 228 -11.46 -15.77 4.07
C PHE A 228 -10.04 -15.22 3.85
N LEU A 229 -9.10 -15.54 4.75
CA LEU A 229 -7.71 -15.11 4.62
C LEU A 229 -7.04 -15.69 3.37
N HIS A 230 -7.37 -16.93 3.02
CA HIS A 230 -6.88 -17.55 1.79
C HIS A 230 -7.39 -16.82 0.53
N TYR A 231 -8.71 -16.54 0.47
CA TYR A 231 -9.29 -15.74 -0.62
C TYR A 231 -8.72 -14.32 -0.66
N LEU A 232 -8.51 -13.70 0.51
CA LEU A 232 -7.92 -12.36 0.60
C LEU A 232 -6.50 -12.33 0.02
N SER A 233 -5.72 -13.40 0.15
CA SER A 233 -4.40 -13.51 -0.48
C SER A 233 -4.48 -13.50 -2.02
N TYR A 234 -5.50 -14.13 -2.63
CA TYR A 234 -5.72 -14.04 -4.07
C TYR A 234 -6.16 -12.65 -4.51
N VAL A 235 -7.09 -12.05 -3.75
CA VAL A 235 -7.55 -10.68 -4.00
C VAL A 235 -6.39 -9.70 -3.91
N GLY A 236 -5.53 -9.83 -2.89
CA GLY A 236 -4.34 -9.00 -2.73
C GLY A 236 -3.35 -9.15 -3.89
N THR A 237 -3.16 -10.37 -4.41
CA THR A 237 -2.31 -10.58 -5.60
C THR A 237 -2.91 -9.93 -6.86
N ALA A 238 -4.22 -10.06 -7.06
CA ALA A 238 -4.91 -9.41 -8.16
C ALA A 238 -4.87 -7.87 -8.03
N ALA A 239 -5.03 -7.34 -6.82
CA ALA A 239 -4.91 -5.91 -6.53
C ALA A 239 -3.52 -5.37 -6.85
N MET A 240 -2.44 -6.08 -6.50
CA MET A 240 -1.06 -5.68 -6.85
C MET A 240 -0.87 -5.55 -8.37
N LEU A 241 -1.39 -6.51 -9.14
CA LEU A 241 -1.31 -6.50 -10.61
C LEU A 241 -2.12 -5.35 -11.18
N TRP A 242 -3.33 -5.13 -10.67
CA TRP A 242 -4.20 -4.05 -11.10
C TRP A 242 -3.59 -2.69 -10.79
N VAL A 243 -3.25 -2.42 -9.52
CA VAL A 243 -2.69 -1.13 -9.10
C VAL A 243 -1.35 -0.86 -9.80
N GLY A 244 -0.46 -1.86 -9.86
CA GLY A 244 0.82 -1.72 -10.55
C GLY A 244 0.65 -1.34 -12.02
N ALA A 245 -0.29 -1.95 -12.73
CA ALA A 245 -0.59 -1.60 -14.11
C ALA A 245 -1.29 -0.25 -14.24
N GLU A 246 -2.17 0.11 -13.32
CA GLU A 246 -2.87 1.39 -13.33
C GLU A 246 -1.90 2.56 -13.15
N ILE A 247 -0.93 2.43 -12.22
CA ILE A 247 0.16 3.42 -12.04
C ILE A 247 0.93 3.62 -13.35
N ILE A 248 1.31 2.52 -14.03
CA ILE A 248 2.03 2.58 -15.30
C ILE A 248 1.15 3.21 -16.39
N ALA A 249 -0.12 2.80 -16.45
CA ALA A 249 -1.06 3.30 -17.44
C ALA A 249 -1.29 4.80 -17.34
N HIS A 250 -1.36 5.35 -16.13
CA HIS A 250 -1.47 6.78 -15.91
C HIS A 250 -0.21 7.56 -16.35
N GLY A 251 0.96 6.92 -16.31
CA GLY A 251 2.21 7.51 -16.77
C GLY A 251 2.38 7.54 -18.30
N ILE A 252 1.55 6.81 -19.06
CA ILE A 252 1.64 6.71 -20.51
C ILE A 252 0.36 7.28 -21.15
N PRO A 253 0.42 8.39 -21.91
CA PRO A 253 -0.79 9.04 -22.46
C PRO A 253 -1.67 8.09 -23.30
N PHE A 254 -1.05 7.22 -24.10
CA PHE A 254 -1.78 6.25 -24.94
C PHE A 254 -2.65 5.30 -24.12
N THR A 255 -2.11 4.73 -23.03
CA THR A 255 -2.84 3.79 -22.17
C THR A 255 -3.92 4.49 -21.34
N THR A 256 -3.65 5.72 -20.90
CA THR A 256 -4.65 6.57 -20.23
C THR A 256 -5.87 6.80 -21.12
N HIS A 257 -5.67 7.14 -22.39
CA HIS A 257 -6.78 7.30 -23.36
C HIS A 257 -7.54 5.99 -23.60
N LEU A 258 -6.82 4.87 -23.69
CA LEU A 258 -7.46 3.56 -23.89
C LEU A 258 -8.37 3.18 -22.70
N LEU A 259 -7.90 3.35 -21.47
CA LEU A 259 -8.67 3.10 -20.25
C LEU A 259 -9.86 4.06 -20.13
N HIS A 260 -9.66 5.33 -20.45
CA HIS A 260 -10.74 6.31 -20.47
C HIS A 260 -11.84 5.95 -21.48
N ASN A 261 -11.46 5.54 -22.69
CA ASN A 261 -12.43 5.10 -23.70
C ASN A 261 -13.23 3.87 -23.24
N LEU A 262 -12.57 2.94 -22.51
CA LEU A 262 -13.24 1.79 -21.91
C LEU A 262 -14.26 2.21 -20.86
N GLU A 263 -13.89 3.15 -19.98
CA GLU A 263 -14.80 3.71 -18.98
C GLU A 263 -16.01 4.43 -19.62
N VAL A 264 -15.76 5.23 -20.64
CA VAL A 264 -16.82 5.95 -21.37
C VAL A 264 -17.75 4.97 -22.10
N ALA A 265 -17.22 3.95 -22.75
CA ALA A 265 -18.02 2.93 -23.44
C ALA A 265 -18.96 2.16 -22.51
N LEU A 266 -18.55 1.99 -21.24
CA LEU A 266 -19.31 1.27 -20.20
C LEU A 266 -19.98 2.20 -19.19
N ALA A 267 -20.03 3.51 -19.45
CA ALA A 267 -20.54 4.52 -18.51
C ALA A 267 -22.01 4.29 -18.09
N HIS A 268 -22.79 3.55 -18.89
CA HIS A 268 -24.18 3.20 -18.57
C HIS A 268 -24.32 2.30 -17.33
N ILE A 269 -23.26 1.54 -16.97
CA ILE A 269 -23.23 0.64 -15.80
C ILE A 269 -21.89 0.86 -15.08
N PRO A 270 -21.83 1.84 -14.14
CA PRO A 270 -20.56 2.24 -13.50
C PRO A 270 -19.81 1.11 -12.81
N THR A 271 -20.53 0.15 -12.21
CA THR A 271 -19.94 -1.02 -11.58
C THR A 271 -19.24 -1.93 -12.61
N VAL A 272 -19.83 -2.14 -13.78
CA VAL A 272 -19.23 -2.94 -14.86
C VAL A 272 -18.03 -2.22 -15.45
N ALA A 273 -18.09 -0.90 -15.61
CA ALA A 273 -16.98 -0.09 -16.09
C ALA A 273 -15.75 -0.23 -15.16
N TRP A 274 -15.97 -0.11 -13.85
CA TRP A 274 -14.93 -0.27 -12.84
C TRP A 274 -14.31 -1.68 -12.88
N PHE A 275 -15.12 -2.74 -12.86
CA PHE A 275 -14.63 -4.12 -12.96
C PHE A 275 -13.89 -4.39 -14.27
N ALA A 276 -14.39 -3.90 -15.40
CA ALA A 276 -13.74 -4.07 -16.70
C ALA A 276 -12.36 -3.41 -16.72
N LYS A 277 -12.24 -2.20 -16.16
CA LYS A 277 -10.95 -1.50 -15.99
C LYS A 277 -10.02 -2.29 -15.09
N ALA A 278 -10.48 -2.75 -13.92
CA ALA A 278 -9.67 -3.52 -12.98
C ALA A 278 -9.13 -4.81 -13.61
N VAL A 279 -9.97 -5.54 -14.35
CA VAL A 279 -9.58 -6.76 -15.07
C VAL A 279 -8.60 -6.44 -16.20
N ALA A 280 -8.85 -5.40 -16.98
CA ALA A 280 -7.95 -4.98 -18.05
C ALA A 280 -6.56 -4.60 -17.50
N CYS A 281 -6.52 -3.83 -16.41
CA CYS A 281 -5.28 -3.48 -15.72
C CYS A 281 -4.61 -4.71 -15.11
N ALA A 282 -5.33 -5.65 -14.50
CA ALA A 282 -4.73 -6.88 -13.96
C ALA A 282 -4.09 -7.75 -15.05
N ILE A 283 -4.73 -7.87 -16.21
CA ILE A 283 -4.16 -8.56 -17.39
C ILE A 283 -2.92 -7.81 -17.89
N GLY A 284 -3.01 -6.48 -18.01
CA GLY A 284 -1.86 -5.63 -18.35
C GLY A 284 -0.71 -5.79 -17.37
N GLY A 285 -1.02 -5.86 -16.06
CA GLY A 285 -0.05 -6.11 -15.00
C GLY A 285 0.65 -7.45 -15.11
N LEU A 286 -0.08 -8.51 -15.48
CA LEU A 286 0.53 -9.83 -15.77
C LEU A 286 1.52 -9.76 -16.94
N LEU A 287 1.17 -9.05 -18.01
CA LEU A 287 2.05 -8.88 -19.17
C LEU A 287 3.31 -8.09 -18.81
N VAL A 288 3.15 -6.97 -18.09
CA VAL A 288 4.27 -6.16 -17.59
C VAL A 288 5.15 -6.99 -16.65
N GLY A 289 4.55 -7.69 -15.69
CA GLY A 289 5.27 -8.54 -14.74
C GLY A 289 6.07 -9.63 -15.45
N PHE A 290 5.49 -10.31 -16.44
CA PHE A 290 6.18 -11.27 -17.29
C PHE A 290 7.40 -10.67 -18.00
N VAL A 291 7.24 -9.49 -18.62
CA VAL A 291 8.33 -8.80 -19.31
C VAL A 291 9.45 -8.43 -18.33
N VAL A 292 9.09 -7.85 -17.16
CA VAL A 292 10.06 -7.49 -16.12
C VAL A 292 10.79 -8.71 -15.61
N GLU A 293 10.10 -9.84 -15.37
CA GLU A 293 10.74 -11.11 -14.96
C GLU A 293 11.78 -11.57 -16.00
N LYS A 294 11.45 -11.54 -17.29
CA LYS A 294 12.41 -11.92 -18.35
C LYS A 294 13.61 -10.97 -18.39
N ILE A 295 13.41 -9.67 -18.21
CA ILE A 295 14.50 -8.69 -18.13
C ILE A 295 15.41 -9.01 -16.93
N VAL A 296 14.84 -9.23 -15.74
CA VAL A 296 15.58 -9.58 -14.53
C VAL A 296 16.36 -10.88 -14.70
N MET A 297 15.76 -11.89 -15.33
CA MET A 297 16.42 -13.16 -15.63
C MET A 297 17.61 -12.97 -16.58
N LEU A 298 17.45 -12.19 -17.65
CA LEU A 298 18.53 -11.89 -18.59
C LEU A 298 19.68 -11.14 -17.92
N ILE A 299 19.38 -10.17 -17.06
CA ILE A 299 20.37 -9.44 -16.29
C ILE A 299 21.14 -10.40 -15.36
N LYS A 300 20.44 -11.26 -14.61
CA LYS A 300 21.07 -12.25 -13.73
C LYS A 300 21.98 -13.22 -14.52
N MET A 301 21.56 -13.69 -15.70
CA MET A 301 22.37 -14.54 -16.57
C MET A 301 23.64 -13.84 -17.07
N ALA A 302 23.52 -12.57 -17.49
CA ALA A 302 24.66 -11.77 -17.97
C ALA A 302 25.71 -11.54 -16.87
N PHE A 303 25.27 -11.28 -15.62
CA PHE A 303 26.19 -11.14 -14.49
C PHE A 303 26.82 -12.46 -14.04
N ARG A 304 26.08 -13.59 -14.16
CA ARG A 304 26.61 -14.92 -13.80
C ARG A 304 27.66 -15.39 -14.79
N SER A 305 27.48 -15.12 -16.09
CA SER A 305 28.46 -15.40 -17.14
C SER A 305 29.78 -14.65 -16.93
N LYS A 306 29.72 -13.41 -16.43
CA LYS A 306 30.91 -12.60 -16.14
C LYS A 306 31.74 -13.11 -14.95
N LYS A 307 31.10 -13.80 -13.99
CA LYS A 307 31.76 -14.34 -12.79
C LYS A 307 32.42 -15.70 -13.02
N SER A 308 32.14 -16.38 -14.14
CA SER A 308 32.77 -17.67 -14.51
C SER A 308 33.97 -17.53 -15.44
N VAL A 309 34.34 -16.32 -15.88
CA VAL A 309 35.44 -16.02 -16.80
C VAL A 309 36.57 -15.23 -16.13
N GLY A 310 36.43 -14.86 -14.85
CA GLY A 310 37.48 -14.26 -14.02
C GLY A 310 37.83 -15.16 -12.84
#